data_a895e071c246e742f08ccef823393a88
#
_entry.id   a895e071c246e742f08ccef823393a88
#
_cell.length_a   1.000
_cell.length_b   1.000
_cell.length_c   1.000
_cell.angle_alpha   90.00
_cell.angle_beta   90.00
_cell.angle_gamma   90.00
#
_symmetry.space_group_name_H-M   'P 1'
#
loop_
_entity.id
_entity.type
_entity.pdbx_description
1 polymer ?
#
loop_
_entity_poly.entity_id
_entity_poly.type
_entity_poly.pdbx_seq_one_letter_code
_entity_poly.pdbx_strand_id
1 'polypeptide(L)'
;MSEKIIAFDFVDKTCRNITRASIASTITEGKYCWVDTEVNSETESLLSDLEINRSTIVSINRTQAQSQVRVRSNFLHITLVETEIKADKLVLKPLQIILGPGYLITLTNGRSELLDKMRLTYEEDFSSTARSGGFLLFEIADHLIDGFRVALRQLSEKVDEIQQRLLKNIGDEILIQVSNLTRELLEYRNSVVSAREALDELATRRSPYIETSTQPFLDRQTIPLDRLANDAATERTVLSESINLYMGLVSRRTGKIVHRLTLVSSVFLPLNFTAAVYGMNFDNMPELSWKYGYPAFWLFTIILVVVTIILLRKSSKT
;
A
#
# COMPACT_ATOMS: atom_id res chain seq x y z
N MET A 1 -3.09 27.26 8.74
CA MET A 1 -4.51 27.20 9.21
C MET A 1 -4.59 27.93 10.53
N SER A 2 -5.72 28.55 10.87
CA SER A 2 -5.90 29.19 12.18
C SER A 2 -6.06 28.12 13.27
N GLU A 3 -5.39 28.31 14.40
CA GLU A 3 -5.56 27.51 15.60
C GLU A 3 -7.05 27.47 16.01
N LYS A 4 -7.58 26.27 16.27
CA LYS A 4 -8.96 26.08 16.73
C LYS A 4 -8.94 25.49 18.14
N ILE A 5 -9.55 26.18 19.11
CA ILE A 5 -9.60 25.72 20.47
C ILE A 5 -11.06 25.63 20.92
N ILE A 6 -11.48 24.44 21.32
CA ILE A 6 -12.86 24.14 21.67
C ILE A 6 -12.91 23.64 23.12
N ALA A 7 -13.78 24.22 23.91
CA ALA A 7 -14.12 23.75 25.26
C ALA A 7 -15.41 22.93 25.21
N PHE A 8 -15.39 21.77 25.86
CA PHE A 8 -16.52 20.86 26.00
C PHE A 8 -16.97 20.80 27.44
N ASP A 9 -18.25 21.04 27.64
CA ASP A 9 -18.93 20.85 28.92
C ASP A 9 -19.80 19.59 28.84
N PHE A 10 -19.38 18.54 29.52
CA PHE A 10 -20.05 17.23 29.48
C PHE A 10 -21.35 17.20 30.30
N VAL A 11 -21.52 18.17 31.24
CA VAL A 11 -22.72 18.27 32.08
C VAL A 11 -23.85 18.92 31.27
N ASP A 12 -23.57 20.10 30.72
CA ASP A 12 -24.55 20.87 29.95
C ASP A 12 -24.66 20.47 28.48
N LYS A 13 -23.83 19.55 28.04
CA LYS A 13 -23.77 19.11 26.62
C LYS A 13 -23.55 20.27 25.64
N THR A 14 -22.69 21.21 26.02
CA THR A 14 -22.37 22.38 25.20
C THR A 14 -20.89 22.37 24.78
N CYS A 15 -20.61 22.86 23.59
CA CYS A 15 -19.26 23.14 23.14
C CYS A 15 -19.15 24.59 22.68
N ARG A 16 -18.00 25.22 22.93
CA ARG A 16 -17.75 26.60 22.55
C ARG A 16 -16.30 26.81 22.12
N ASN A 17 -16.12 27.70 21.18
CA ASN A 17 -14.76 28.16 20.84
C ASN A 17 -14.24 29.06 21.97
N ILE A 18 -12.99 28.83 22.38
CA ILE A 18 -12.31 29.60 23.40
C ILE A 18 -10.98 30.16 22.89
N THR A 19 -10.39 31.07 23.62
CA THR A 19 -9.05 31.60 23.33
C THR A 19 -7.99 30.82 24.09
N ARG A 20 -6.74 30.87 23.63
CA ARG A 20 -5.59 30.25 24.28
C ARG A 20 -5.44 30.64 25.76
N ALA A 21 -5.66 31.93 26.09
CA ALA A 21 -5.58 32.41 27.45
C ALA A 21 -6.61 31.76 28.41
N SER A 22 -7.70 31.23 27.87
CA SER A 22 -8.80 30.63 28.65
C SER A 22 -8.62 29.11 28.85
N ILE A 23 -7.59 28.47 28.32
CA ILE A 23 -7.41 27.02 28.44
C ILE A 23 -7.27 26.59 29.89
N ALA A 24 -6.35 27.22 30.62
CA ALA A 24 -6.08 26.87 32.02
C ALA A 24 -7.30 27.06 32.92
N SER A 25 -8.01 28.19 32.76
CA SER A 25 -9.25 28.45 33.53
C SER A 25 -10.35 27.45 33.19
N THR A 26 -10.50 27.10 31.90
CA THR A 26 -11.51 26.13 31.43
C THR A 26 -11.26 24.74 32.01
N ILE A 27 -10.00 24.30 32.05
CA ILE A 27 -9.62 23.02 32.67
C ILE A 27 -9.88 23.04 34.19
N THR A 28 -9.57 24.15 34.84
CA THR A 28 -9.84 24.33 36.28
C THR A 28 -11.34 24.31 36.59
N GLU A 29 -12.19 24.77 35.69
CA GLU A 29 -13.65 24.66 35.76
C GLU A 29 -14.18 23.24 35.57
N GLY A 30 -13.31 22.24 35.31
CA GLY A 30 -13.69 20.84 35.06
C GLY A 30 -14.21 20.57 33.65
N LYS A 31 -13.99 21.50 32.73
CA LYS A 31 -14.31 21.33 31.30
C LYS A 31 -13.14 20.74 30.54
N TYR A 32 -13.42 20.11 29.41
CA TYR A 32 -12.42 19.48 28.58
C TYR A 32 -12.08 20.37 27.37
N CYS A 33 -10.81 20.48 27.04
CA CYS A 33 -10.35 21.30 25.93
C CYS A 33 -9.78 20.46 24.77
N TRP A 34 -10.23 20.73 23.55
CA TRP A 34 -9.57 20.25 22.33
C TRP A 34 -8.86 21.42 21.66
N VAL A 35 -7.56 21.30 21.53
CA VAL A 35 -6.70 22.26 20.82
C VAL A 35 -6.25 21.62 19.52
N ASP A 36 -6.63 22.21 18.39
CA ASP A 36 -6.27 21.74 17.08
C ASP A 36 -5.43 22.79 16.34
N THR A 37 -4.18 22.45 16.06
CA THR A 37 -3.20 23.40 15.53
C THR A 37 -2.14 22.75 14.63
N GLU A 38 -1.50 23.56 13.80
CA GLU A 38 -0.33 23.14 13.03
C GLU A 38 0.95 23.35 13.83
N VAL A 39 1.97 22.54 13.55
CA VAL A 39 3.28 22.66 14.18
C VAL A 39 3.95 23.95 13.70
N ASN A 40 4.08 24.93 14.58
CA ASN A 40 4.75 26.21 14.33
C ASN A 40 5.41 26.75 15.63
N SER A 41 6.04 27.90 15.57
CA SER A 41 6.69 28.51 16.74
C SER A 41 5.71 28.90 17.87
N GLU A 42 4.45 29.25 17.54
CA GLU A 42 3.40 29.57 18.53
C GLU A 42 2.96 28.30 19.25
N THR A 43 2.93 27.17 18.55
CA THR A 43 2.62 25.87 19.15
C THR A 43 3.67 25.44 20.15
N GLU A 44 4.96 25.70 19.90
CA GLU A 44 6.04 25.41 20.87
C GLU A 44 5.84 26.19 22.17
N SER A 45 5.40 27.44 22.09
CA SER A 45 5.08 28.26 23.28
C SER A 45 3.87 27.68 24.04
N LEU A 46 2.79 27.29 23.33
CA LEU A 46 1.62 26.67 23.94
C LEU A 46 1.98 25.38 24.68
N LEU A 47 2.78 24.51 24.06
CA LEU A 47 3.23 23.26 24.66
C LEU A 47 4.11 23.50 25.91
N SER A 48 4.93 24.54 25.87
CA SER A 48 5.73 24.95 27.03
C SER A 48 4.86 25.46 28.19
N ASP A 49 3.80 26.24 27.91
CA ASP A 49 2.85 26.73 28.89
C ASP A 49 2.07 25.60 29.60
N LEU A 50 1.90 24.46 28.89
CA LEU A 50 1.28 23.23 29.41
C LEU A 50 2.29 22.24 30.01
N GLU A 51 3.51 22.70 30.33
CA GLU A 51 4.61 21.92 30.94
C GLU A 51 5.02 20.69 30.12
N ILE A 52 4.84 20.75 28.78
CA ILE A 52 5.22 19.66 27.90
C ILE A 52 6.72 19.71 27.63
N ASN A 53 7.41 18.61 27.86
CA ASN A 53 8.85 18.48 27.80
C ASN A 53 9.42 18.85 26.43
N ARG A 54 10.51 19.61 26.38
CA ARG A 54 11.23 20.01 25.16
C ARG A 54 11.62 18.80 24.30
N SER A 55 11.95 17.65 24.90
CA SER A 55 12.24 16.41 24.20
C SER A 55 11.03 15.87 23.40
N THR A 56 9.82 16.08 23.89
CA THR A 56 8.58 15.75 23.21
C THR A 56 8.35 16.68 22.04
N ILE A 57 8.54 17.99 22.21
CA ILE A 57 8.46 18.99 21.13
C ILE A 57 9.42 18.65 19.99
N VAL A 58 10.66 18.29 20.29
CA VAL A 58 11.64 17.83 19.29
C VAL A 58 11.17 16.53 18.60
N SER A 59 10.50 15.61 19.33
CA SER A 59 10.00 14.37 18.74
C SER A 59 8.79 14.56 17.82
N ILE A 60 7.97 15.59 18.07
CA ILE A 60 6.84 15.99 17.22
C ILE A 60 7.33 16.44 15.85
N ASN A 61 8.45 17.17 15.80
CA ASN A 61 9.05 17.65 14.54
C ASN A 61 9.73 16.57 13.72
N ARG A 62 9.91 15.34 14.28
CA ARG A 62 10.44 14.22 13.53
C ARG A 62 9.32 13.50 12.76
N THR A 63 9.49 13.38 11.46
CA THR A 63 8.61 12.58 10.62
C THR A 63 8.72 11.11 11.02
N GLN A 64 7.76 10.62 11.78
CA GLN A 64 7.69 9.20 12.16
C GLN A 64 6.65 8.53 11.26
N ALA A 65 7.10 7.47 10.58
CA ALA A 65 6.26 6.72 9.64
C ALA A 65 5.41 5.61 10.32
N GLN A 66 5.39 5.56 11.65
CA GLN A 66 4.68 4.51 12.41
C GLN A 66 3.88 5.11 13.56
N SER A 67 2.68 4.57 13.76
CA SER A 67 1.83 4.90 14.91
C SER A 67 2.44 4.30 16.18
N GLN A 68 2.36 5.05 17.29
CA GLN A 68 2.92 4.63 18.57
C GLN A 68 2.34 5.43 19.72
N VAL A 69 2.39 4.88 20.92
CA VAL A 69 2.02 5.53 22.18
C VAL A 69 3.28 5.70 23.04
N ARG A 70 3.49 6.88 23.57
CA ARG A 70 4.57 7.19 24.51
C ARG A 70 4.00 7.78 25.79
N VAL A 71 4.22 7.08 26.88
CA VAL A 71 3.80 7.56 28.20
C VAL A 71 4.81 8.55 28.73
N ARG A 72 4.33 9.68 29.21
CA ARG A 72 5.09 10.70 29.93
C ARG A 72 4.51 10.88 31.34
N SER A 73 5.21 11.63 32.18
CA SER A 73 4.79 11.83 33.59
C SER A 73 3.41 12.43 33.67
N ASN A 74 3.10 13.43 32.83
CA ASN A 74 1.89 14.28 32.97
C ASN A 74 0.96 14.18 31.76
N PHE A 75 1.28 13.37 30.72
CA PHE A 75 0.48 13.21 29.48
C PHE A 75 0.83 11.94 28.72
N LEU A 76 -0.03 11.56 27.79
CA LEU A 76 0.28 10.57 26.74
C LEU A 76 0.61 11.32 25.45
N HIS A 77 1.70 10.93 24.80
CA HIS A 77 2.03 11.37 23.46
C HIS A 77 1.75 10.23 22.49
N ILE A 78 0.77 10.41 21.64
CA ILE A 78 0.30 9.43 20.67
C ILE A 78 0.65 9.96 19.28
N THR A 79 1.29 9.13 18.47
CA THR A 79 1.46 9.39 17.05
C THR A 79 0.56 8.42 16.31
N LEU A 80 -0.33 8.92 15.47
CA LEU A 80 -1.08 8.13 14.48
C LEU A 80 -0.63 8.53 13.07
N VAL A 81 -0.74 7.63 12.11
CA VAL A 81 -0.33 7.90 10.74
C VAL A 81 -1.52 7.81 9.83
N GLU A 82 -1.96 8.96 9.30
CA GLU A 82 -2.98 9.04 8.26
C GLU A 82 -2.42 8.52 6.93
N THR A 83 -3.29 7.88 6.15
CA THR A 83 -2.99 7.48 4.77
C THR A 83 -3.87 8.23 3.79
N GLU A 84 -3.26 8.73 2.72
CA GLU A 84 -3.94 9.42 1.63
C GLU A 84 -3.31 9.00 0.31
N ILE A 85 -4.08 8.91 -0.75
CA ILE A 85 -3.54 8.76 -2.11
C ILE A 85 -3.50 10.13 -2.76
N LYS A 86 -2.29 10.61 -3.06
CA LYS A 86 -2.05 11.88 -3.76
C LYS A 86 -1.23 11.66 -5.01
N ALA A 87 -1.66 12.23 -6.13
CA ALA A 87 -0.99 12.08 -7.42
C ALA A 87 -0.61 10.61 -7.70
N ASP A 88 -1.56 9.72 -7.42
CA ASP A 88 -1.46 8.28 -7.63
C ASP A 88 -0.41 7.55 -6.75
N LYS A 89 -0.01 8.16 -5.62
CA LYS A 89 0.95 7.57 -4.66
C LYS A 89 0.38 7.57 -3.25
N LEU A 90 0.73 6.53 -2.50
CA LEU A 90 0.44 6.48 -1.07
C LEU A 90 1.29 7.53 -0.34
N VAL A 91 0.63 8.39 0.42
CA VAL A 91 1.26 9.39 1.28
C VAL A 91 0.89 9.09 2.72
N LEU A 92 1.89 9.01 3.57
CA LEU A 92 1.77 8.78 5.01
C LEU A 92 2.01 10.11 5.74
N LYS A 93 1.02 10.54 6.54
CA LYS A 93 1.09 11.80 7.29
C LYS A 93 0.98 11.54 8.79
N PRO A 94 1.98 11.89 9.60
CA PRO A 94 1.89 11.76 11.05
C PRO A 94 0.95 12.81 11.63
N LEU A 95 -0.02 12.34 12.41
CA LEU A 95 -0.86 13.12 13.30
C LEU A 95 -0.33 12.92 14.72
N GLN A 96 0.10 13.99 15.36
CA GLN A 96 0.56 13.95 16.74
C GLN A 96 -0.57 14.33 17.67
N ILE A 97 -0.76 13.56 18.73
CA ILE A 97 -1.81 13.78 19.74
C ILE A 97 -1.16 13.83 21.10
N ILE A 98 -1.48 14.84 21.87
CA ILE A 98 -1.09 14.95 23.28
C ILE A 98 -2.36 14.90 24.11
N LEU A 99 -2.46 13.89 24.96
CA LEU A 99 -3.60 13.67 25.84
C LEU A 99 -3.17 13.89 27.28
N GLY A 100 -3.73 14.90 27.91
CA GLY A 100 -3.42 15.26 29.28
C GLY A 100 -4.66 15.41 30.17
N PRO A 101 -4.50 15.85 31.41
CA PRO A 101 -5.61 16.02 32.33
C PRO A 101 -6.51 17.16 31.86
N GLY A 102 -7.69 16.81 31.32
CA GLY A 102 -8.69 17.78 30.86
C GLY A 102 -8.41 18.38 29.46
N TYR A 103 -7.43 17.88 28.70
CA TYR A 103 -7.19 18.36 27.33
C TYR A 103 -6.73 17.30 26.38
N LEU A 104 -7.02 17.51 25.10
CA LEU A 104 -6.46 16.80 23.96
C LEU A 104 -5.93 17.84 22.97
N ILE A 105 -4.69 17.67 22.51
CA ILE A 105 -4.07 18.54 21.52
C ILE A 105 -3.79 17.70 20.27
N THR A 106 -4.28 18.13 19.11
CA THR A 106 -3.93 17.56 17.81
C THR A 106 -2.97 18.48 17.07
N LEU A 107 -1.88 17.91 16.58
CA LEU A 107 -0.79 18.63 15.91
C LEU A 107 -0.51 17.98 14.56
N THR A 108 -0.57 18.78 13.50
CA THR A 108 -0.31 18.34 12.14
C THR A 108 0.78 19.15 11.47
N ASN A 109 1.44 18.53 10.51
CA ASN A 109 2.39 19.18 9.63
C ASN A 109 1.72 19.41 8.27
N GLY A 110 0.88 20.45 8.21
CA GLY A 110 0.03 20.75 7.07
C GLY A 110 -1.38 20.14 7.16
N ARG A 111 -2.11 20.13 6.05
CA ARG A 111 -3.52 19.73 6.01
C ARG A 111 -3.72 18.24 6.33
N SER A 112 -4.63 17.94 7.25
CA SER A 112 -5.13 16.62 7.62
C SER A 112 -6.58 16.48 7.16
N GLU A 113 -6.88 15.48 6.30
CA GLU A 113 -8.25 15.19 5.88
C GLU A 113 -9.09 14.60 7.02
N LEU A 114 -8.45 13.84 7.90
CA LEU A 114 -9.08 13.31 9.10
C LEU A 114 -9.62 14.44 9.99
N LEU A 115 -8.76 15.39 10.34
CA LEU A 115 -9.16 16.52 11.18
C LEU A 115 -10.14 17.46 10.47
N ASP A 116 -10.04 17.62 9.15
CA ASP A 116 -11.03 18.41 8.40
C ASP A 116 -12.43 17.79 8.51
N LYS A 117 -12.56 16.46 8.42
CA LYS A 117 -13.84 15.76 8.64
C LYS A 117 -14.32 15.91 10.08
N MET A 118 -13.44 15.65 11.04
CA MET A 118 -13.76 15.76 12.47
C MET A 118 -14.24 17.17 12.84
N ARG A 119 -13.67 18.22 12.24
CA ARG A 119 -14.11 19.62 12.44
C ARG A 119 -15.53 19.89 11.97
N LEU A 120 -16.07 19.07 11.08
CA LEU A 120 -17.43 19.21 10.57
C LEU A 120 -18.46 18.46 11.43
N THR A 121 -18.07 17.35 12.04
CA THR A 121 -19.00 16.43 12.73
C THR A 121 -18.94 16.52 14.25
N TYR A 122 -17.86 17.03 14.85
CA TYR A 122 -17.61 16.96 16.29
C TYR A 122 -18.75 17.52 17.18
N GLU A 123 -19.51 18.52 16.71
CA GLU A 123 -20.62 19.11 17.48
C GLU A 123 -21.82 18.16 17.58
N GLU A 124 -22.14 17.49 16.49
CA GLU A 124 -23.22 16.51 16.41
C GLU A 124 -22.85 15.26 17.21
N ASP A 125 -21.62 14.75 17.03
CA ASP A 125 -21.11 13.58 17.72
C ASP A 125 -20.99 13.84 19.24
N PHE A 126 -20.55 15.04 19.63
CA PHE A 126 -20.50 15.44 21.02
C PHE A 126 -21.89 15.44 21.66
N SER A 127 -22.88 16.03 21.03
CA SER A 127 -24.24 16.14 21.57
C SER A 127 -24.90 14.77 21.73
N SER A 128 -24.66 13.85 20.79
CA SER A 128 -25.31 12.53 20.72
C SER A 128 -24.63 11.47 21.57
N THR A 129 -23.30 11.37 21.53
CA THR A 129 -22.58 10.18 21.99
C THR A 129 -21.58 10.46 23.13
N ALA A 130 -21.03 11.66 23.20
CA ALA A 130 -19.93 11.96 24.10
C ALA A 130 -20.35 11.91 25.60
N ARG A 131 -19.60 11.13 26.37
CA ARG A 131 -19.74 11.07 27.84
C ARG A 131 -18.52 11.61 28.57
N SER A 132 -17.37 11.66 27.88
CA SER A 132 -16.08 12.04 28.43
C SER A 132 -15.12 12.53 27.36
N GLY A 133 -13.97 13.09 27.75
CA GLY A 133 -12.91 13.51 26.79
C GLY A 133 -12.37 12.41 25.88
N GLY A 134 -12.53 11.15 26.27
CA GLY A 134 -12.12 10.00 25.47
C GLY A 134 -12.90 9.84 24.15
N PHE A 135 -14.07 10.48 24.00
CA PHE A 135 -14.81 10.45 22.73
C PHE A 135 -14.00 11.06 21.58
N LEU A 136 -13.22 12.13 21.82
CA LEU A 136 -12.39 12.73 20.79
C LEU A 136 -11.34 11.76 20.25
N LEU A 137 -10.75 10.94 21.14
CA LEU A 137 -9.80 9.92 20.73
C LEU A 137 -10.47 8.81 19.93
N PHE A 138 -11.70 8.45 20.30
CA PHE A 138 -12.51 7.48 19.53
C PHE A 138 -12.85 8.03 18.13
N GLU A 139 -13.30 9.28 18.02
CA GLU A 139 -13.59 9.95 16.75
C GLU A 139 -12.35 10.01 15.83
N ILE A 140 -11.19 10.37 16.42
CA ILE A 140 -9.92 10.34 15.68
C ILE A 140 -9.63 8.93 15.14
N ALA A 141 -9.84 7.89 15.96
CA ALA A 141 -9.61 6.52 15.55
C ALA A 141 -10.59 6.06 14.44
N ASP A 142 -11.85 6.45 14.53
CA ASP A 142 -12.88 6.11 13.55
C ASP A 142 -12.61 6.76 12.20
N HIS A 143 -12.34 8.05 12.18
CA HIS A 143 -11.95 8.76 10.96
C HIS A 143 -10.62 8.26 10.36
N LEU A 144 -9.66 7.83 11.19
CA LEU A 144 -8.43 7.21 10.75
C LEU A 144 -8.70 5.90 9.98
N ILE A 145 -9.58 5.06 10.55
CA ILE A 145 -9.98 3.79 9.92
C ILE A 145 -10.69 4.04 8.59
N ASP A 146 -11.55 5.04 8.52
CA ASP A 146 -12.19 5.43 7.27
C ASP A 146 -11.19 5.90 6.21
N GLY A 147 -10.16 6.65 6.62
CA GLY A 147 -9.04 7.00 5.75
C GLY A 147 -8.32 5.77 5.20
N PHE A 148 -8.03 4.81 6.05
CA PHE A 148 -7.45 3.52 5.64
C PHE A 148 -8.34 2.76 4.66
N ARG A 149 -9.66 2.70 4.88
CA ARG A 149 -10.60 2.05 3.96
C ARG A 149 -10.58 2.68 2.56
N VAL A 150 -10.58 4.01 2.50
CA VAL A 150 -10.52 4.75 1.24
C VAL A 150 -9.20 4.48 0.51
N ALA A 151 -8.08 4.55 1.22
CA ALA A 151 -6.76 4.30 0.65
C ALA A 151 -6.62 2.86 0.12
N LEU A 152 -7.10 1.85 0.88
CA LEU A 152 -7.06 0.46 0.43
C LEU A 152 -7.88 0.24 -0.83
N ARG A 153 -9.09 0.80 -0.91
CA ARG A 153 -9.92 0.71 -2.12
C ARG A 153 -9.19 1.21 -3.35
N GLN A 154 -8.52 2.37 -3.26
CA GLN A 154 -7.76 2.94 -4.37
C GLN A 154 -6.53 2.08 -4.72
N LEU A 155 -5.87 1.47 -3.74
CA LEU A 155 -4.79 0.52 -3.99
C LEU A 155 -5.28 -0.76 -4.68
N SER A 156 -6.44 -1.29 -4.28
CA SER A 156 -7.08 -2.45 -4.92
C SER A 156 -7.45 -2.17 -6.38
N GLU A 157 -8.01 -0.99 -6.66
CA GLU A 157 -8.29 -0.56 -8.04
C GLU A 157 -7.02 -0.56 -8.91
N LYS A 158 -5.88 -0.12 -8.36
CA LYS A 158 -4.59 -0.19 -9.06
C LYS A 158 -4.10 -1.63 -9.27
N VAL A 159 -4.33 -2.53 -8.30
CA VAL A 159 -4.01 -3.95 -8.46
C VAL A 159 -4.78 -4.53 -9.63
N ASP A 160 -6.09 -4.29 -9.69
CA ASP A 160 -6.95 -4.75 -10.78
C ASP A 160 -6.51 -4.21 -12.15
N GLU A 161 -6.15 -2.93 -12.22
CA GLU A 161 -5.65 -2.31 -13.46
C GLU A 161 -4.35 -2.97 -13.93
N ILE A 162 -3.40 -3.17 -13.02
CA ILE A 162 -2.13 -3.85 -13.33
C ILE A 162 -2.36 -5.29 -13.79
N GLN A 163 -3.26 -6.04 -13.13
CA GLN A 163 -3.62 -7.39 -13.55
C GLN A 163 -4.14 -7.43 -14.99
N GLN A 164 -5.07 -6.54 -15.32
CA GLN A 164 -5.62 -6.47 -16.68
C GLN A 164 -4.55 -6.12 -17.71
N ARG A 165 -3.60 -5.26 -17.37
CA ARG A 165 -2.49 -4.88 -18.26
C ARG A 165 -1.47 -6.01 -18.43
N LEU A 166 -1.15 -6.77 -17.38
CA LEU A 166 -0.29 -7.96 -17.44
C LEU A 166 -0.82 -9.01 -18.41
N LEU A 167 -2.15 -9.17 -18.50
CA LEU A 167 -2.76 -10.12 -19.42
C LEU A 167 -2.76 -9.64 -20.89
N LYS A 168 -2.78 -8.32 -21.14
CA LYS A 168 -2.89 -7.73 -22.47
C LYS A 168 -1.54 -7.40 -23.09
N ASN A 169 -0.62 -6.85 -22.32
CA ASN A 169 0.65 -6.32 -22.81
C ASN A 169 1.84 -6.95 -22.08
N ILE A 170 2.86 -7.33 -22.88
CA ILE A 170 4.14 -7.80 -22.34
C ILE A 170 5.16 -6.68 -22.53
N GLY A 171 5.55 -6.03 -21.41
CA GLY A 171 6.57 -4.98 -21.42
C GLY A 171 7.23 -4.85 -20.04
N ASP A 172 8.50 -4.48 -20.02
CA ASP A 172 9.29 -4.37 -18.78
C ASP A 172 8.79 -3.26 -17.84
N GLU A 173 8.15 -2.21 -18.37
CA GLU A 173 7.60 -1.10 -17.59
C GLU A 173 6.55 -1.54 -16.57
N ILE A 174 5.79 -2.58 -16.89
CA ILE A 174 4.74 -3.09 -15.99
C ILE A 174 5.35 -3.72 -14.73
N LEU A 175 6.53 -4.33 -14.82
CA LEU A 175 7.22 -4.93 -13.68
C LEU A 175 7.67 -3.85 -12.67
N ILE A 176 8.06 -2.67 -13.16
CA ILE A 176 8.39 -1.53 -12.28
C ILE A 176 7.15 -1.06 -11.54
N GLN A 177 6.00 -0.97 -12.22
CA GLN A 177 4.72 -0.58 -11.60
C GLN A 177 4.28 -1.59 -10.54
N VAL A 178 4.40 -2.88 -10.83
CA VAL A 178 4.14 -3.96 -9.87
C VAL A 178 5.03 -3.83 -8.63
N SER A 179 6.33 -3.59 -8.83
CA SER A 179 7.27 -3.42 -7.71
C SER A 179 6.91 -2.21 -6.84
N ASN A 180 6.55 -1.09 -7.45
CA ASN A 180 6.14 0.11 -6.72
C ASN A 180 4.85 -0.12 -5.94
N LEU A 181 3.82 -0.72 -6.56
CA LEU A 181 2.56 -1.02 -5.90
C LEU A 181 2.72 -2.04 -4.77
N THR A 182 3.58 -3.06 -4.95
CA THR A 182 3.91 -4.01 -3.89
C THR A 182 4.51 -3.31 -2.67
N ARG A 183 5.35 -2.30 -2.88
CA ARG A 183 5.92 -1.49 -1.82
C ARG A 183 4.85 -0.61 -1.15
N GLU A 184 3.97 0.05 -1.92
CA GLU A 184 2.88 0.85 -1.37
C GLU A 184 1.92 0.01 -0.51
N LEU A 185 1.57 -1.20 -0.94
CA LEU A 185 0.76 -2.14 -0.16
C LEU A 185 1.45 -2.56 1.15
N LEU A 186 2.77 -2.73 1.13
CA LEU A 186 3.54 -3.05 2.33
C LEU A 186 3.58 -1.87 3.31
N GLU A 187 3.85 -0.66 2.82
CA GLU A 187 3.85 0.58 3.61
C GLU A 187 2.47 0.84 4.22
N TYR A 188 1.40 0.67 3.43
CA TYR A 188 0.03 0.76 3.90
C TYR A 188 -0.24 -0.27 5.02
N ARG A 189 0.06 -1.55 4.79
CA ARG A 189 -0.13 -2.61 5.79
C ARG A 189 0.61 -2.31 7.09
N ASN A 190 1.86 -1.88 7.01
CA ASN A 190 2.66 -1.54 8.19
C ASN A 190 2.06 -0.35 8.95
N SER A 191 1.51 0.64 8.24
CA SER A 191 0.81 1.77 8.85
C SER A 191 -0.45 1.32 9.60
N VAL A 192 -1.26 0.45 9.00
CA VAL A 192 -2.47 -0.13 9.63
C VAL A 192 -2.11 -0.95 10.86
N VAL A 193 -1.10 -1.83 10.76
CA VAL A 193 -0.65 -2.66 11.89
C VAL A 193 -0.14 -1.80 13.05
N SER A 194 0.67 -0.78 12.77
CA SER A 194 1.16 0.11 13.82
C SER A 194 0.02 0.93 14.47
N ALA A 195 -1.00 1.34 13.69
CA ALA A 195 -2.18 2.00 14.23
C ALA A 195 -2.99 1.06 15.13
N ARG A 196 -3.18 -0.19 14.72
CA ARG A 196 -3.83 -1.22 15.53
C ARG A 196 -3.10 -1.44 16.86
N GLU A 197 -1.76 -1.59 16.83
CA GLU A 197 -0.95 -1.76 18.04
C GLU A 197 -1.06 -0.54 18.97
N ALA A 198 -1.06 0.66 18.43
CA ALA A 198 -1.24 1.88 19.22
C ALA A 198 -2.63 1.94 19.87
N LEU A 199 -3.71 1.59 19.16
CA LEU A 199 -5.06 1.56 19.70
C LEU A 199 -5.25 0.44 20.75
N ASP A 200 -4.67 -0.72 20.53
CA ASP A 200 -4.67 -1.83 21.51
C ASP A 200 -3.94 -1.44 22.80
N GLU A 201 -2.80 -0.74 22.68
CA GLU A 201 -2.10 -0.20 23.83
C GLU A 201 -2.95 0.80 24.60
N LEU A 202 -3.68 1.70 23.90
CA LEU A 202 -4.58 2.68 24.55
C LEU A 202 -5.80 2.01 25.20
N ALA A 203 -6.32 0.94 24.60
CA ALA A 203 -7.46 0.19 25.11
C ALA A 203 -7.14 -0.61 26.37
N THR A 204 -5.93 -1.17 26.44
CA THR A 204 -5.52 -2.07 27.53
C THR A 204 -4.78 -1.38 28.67
N ARG A 205 -4.14 -0.25 28.38
CA ARG A 205 -3.33 0.48 29.36
C ARG A 205 -4.20 1.22 30.37
N ARG A 206 -3.96 0.99 31.64
CA ARG A 206 -4.50 1.84 32.70
C ARG A 206 -3.78 3.19 32.71
N SER A 207 -4.48 4.24 32.38
CA SER A 207 -3.96 5.60 32.33
C SER A 207 -4.95 6.56 33.02
N PRO A 208 -4.48 7.56 33.76
CA PRO A 208 -5.37 8.58 34.36
C PRO A 208 -5.98 9.49 33.27
N TYR A 209 -5.49 9.44 32.03
CA TYR A 209 -5.95 10.31 30.93
C TYR A 209 -6.98 9.66 30.03
N ILE A 210 -7.18 8.32 30.13
CA ILE A 210 -8.18 7.58 29.38
C ILE A 210 -9.16 6.95 30.38
N GLU A 211 -10.40 7.33 30.27
CA GLU A 211 -11.44 6.78 31.15
C GLU A 211 -11.69 5.30 30.82
N THR A 212 -11.92 4.49 31.84
CA THR A 212 -12.23 3.06 31.70
C THR A 212 -13.46 2.83 30.82
N SER A 213 -14.38 3.78 30.75
CA SER A 213 -15.56 3.75 29.88
C SER A 213 -15.22 3.85 28.39
N THR A 214 -14.10 4.50 28.02
CA THR A 214 -13.64 4.66 26.63
C THR A 214 -12.87 3.44 26.10
N GLN A 215 -12.21 2.69 26.97
CA GLN A 215 -11.36 1.56 26.60
C GLN A 215 -12.07 0.50 25.71
N PRO A 216 -13.30 0.04 26.02
CA PRO A 216 -14.00 -0.93 25.17
C PRO A 216 -14.33 -0.40 23.76
N PHE A 217 -14.47 0.91 23.59
CA PHE A 217 -14.71 1.51 22.28
C PHE A 217 -13.41 1.51 21.43
N LEU A 218 -12.26 1.82 22.05
CA LEU A 218 -10.96 1.74 21.38
C LEU A 218 -10.59 0.30 21.02
N ASP A 219 -10.87 -0.66 21.90
CA ASP A 219 -10.65 -2.08 21.63
C ASP A 219 -11.43 -2.56 20.41
N ARG A 220 -12.68 -2.15 20.25
CA ARG A 220 -13.49 -2.49 19.07
C ARG A 220 -12.90 -1.94 17.77
N GLN A 221 -12.17 -0.86 17.80
CA GLN A 221 -11.53 -0.28 16.59
C GLN A 221 -10.32 -1.08 16.12
N THR A 222 -9.80 -2.01 16.92
CA THR A 222 -8.72 -2.91 16.49
C THR A 222 -9.20 -3.94 15.44
N ILE A 223 -10.47 -4.37 15.53
CA ILE A 223 -11.05 -5.39 14.63
C ILE A 223 -11.06 -4.94 13.15
N PRO A 224 -11.59 -3.76 12.78
CA PRO A 224 -11.51 -3.30 11.40
C PRO A 224 -10.09 -3.10 10.91
N LEU A 225 -9.14 -2.72 11.77
CA LEU A 225 -7.73 -2.59 11.40
C LEU A 225 -7.10 -3.96 11.08
N ASP A 226 -7.39 -5.00 11.87
CA ASP A 226 -6.94 -6.36 11.55
C ASP A 226 -7.46 -6.83 10.17
N ARG A 227 -8.71 -6.53 9.83
CA ARG A 227 -9.29 -6.85 8.52
C ARG A 227 -8.54 -6.10 7.40
N LEU A 228 -8.37 -4.80 7.54
CA LEU A 228 -7.66 -3.96 6.55
C LEU A 228 -6.21 -4.43 6.33
N ALA A 229 -5.50 -4.82 7.39
CA ALA A 229 -4.15 -5.36 7.28
C ALA A 229 -4.11 -6.70 6.52
N ASN A 230 -5.11 -7.57 6.74
CA ASN A 230 -5.26 -8.85 6.04
C ASN A 230 -5.67 -8.66 4.58
N ASP A 231 -6.58 -7.72 4.31
CA ASP A 231 -7.01 -7.40 2.95
C ASP A 231 -5.83 -6.86 2.13
N ALA A 232 -5.00 -5.97 2.69
CA ALA A 232 -3.78 -5.49 2.04
C ALA A 232 -2.76 -6.62 1.78
N ALA A 233 -2.64 -7.59 2.69
CA ALA A 233 -1.81 -8.77 2.47
C ALA A 233 -2.35 -9.65 1.35
N THR A 234 -3.66 -9.77 1.23
CA THR A 234 -4.34 -10.50 0.15
C THR A 234 -4.08 -9.83 -1.20
N GLU A 235 -4.24 -8.51 -1.31
CA GLU A 235 -3.93 -7.75 -2.53
C GLU A 235 -2.48 -7.95 -2.99
N ARG A 236 -1.54 -7.97 -2.04
CA ARG A 236 -0.14 -8.26 -2.34
C ARG A 236 0.06 -9.67 -2.87
N THR A 237 -0.65 -10.66 -2.33
CA THR A 237 -0.59 -12.05 -2.80
C THR A 237 -1.15 -12.15 -4.21
N VAL A 238 -2.30 -11.55 -4.48
CA VAL A 238 -2.94 -11.47 -5.79
C VAL A 238 -1.99 -10.87 -6.83
N LEU A 239 -1.28 -9.80 -6.49
CA LEU A 239 -0.29 -9.17 -7.34
C LEU A 239 0.90 -10.10 -7.64
N SER A 240 1.40 -10.83 -6.62
CA SER A 240 2.48 -11.81 -6.78
C SER A 240 2.08 -13.00 -7.68
N GLU A 241 0.87 -13.50 -7.52
CA GLU A 241 0.32 -14.57 -8.37
C GLU A 241 0.16 -14.10 -9.82
N SER A 242 -0.24 -12.85 -10.02
CA SER A 242 -0.35 -12.24 -11.35
C SER A 242 1.00 -12.15 -12.07
N ILE A 243 2.08 -11.85 -11.33
CA ILE A 243 3.45 -11.90 -11.89
C ILE A 243 3.82 -13.33 -12.32
N ASN A 244 3.55 -14.31 -11.46
CA ASN A 244 3.84 -15.71 -11.78
C ASN A 244 3.10 -16.17 -13.03
N LEU A 245 1.84 -15.79 -13.16
CA LEU A 245 1.03 -16.08 -14.35
C LEU A 245 1.59 -15.39 -15.60
N TYR A 246 1.98 -14.14 -15.49
CA TYR A 246 2.65 -13.38 -16.55
C TYR A 246 3.94 -14.06 -17.01
N MET A 247 4.82 -14.46 -16.06
CA MET A 247 6.07 -15.16 -16.38
C MET A 247 5.81 -16.50 -17.08
N GLY A 248 4.76 -17.22 -16.66
CA GLY A 248 4.29 -18.42 -17.35
C GLY A 248 3.85 -18.16 -18.79
N LEU A 249 3.12 -17.07 -19.03
CA LEU A 249 2.72 -16.67 -20.39
C LEU A 249 3.90 -16.26 -21.26
N VAL A 250 4.88 -15.53 -20.73
CA VAL A 250 6.13 -15.16 -21.42
C VAL A 250 6.91 -16.41 -21.79
N SER A 251 7.13 -17.32 -20.84
CA SER A 251 7.82 -18.60 -21.08
C SER A 251 7.14 -19.42 -22.17
N ARG A 252 5.81 -19.55 -22.12
CA ARG A 252 5.03 -20.25 -23.15
C ARG A 252 5.17 -19.60 -24.53
N ARG A 253 5.19 -18.27 -24.61
CA ARG A 253 5.37 -17.53 -25.88
C ARG A 253 6.77 -17.74 -26.45
N THR A 254 7.79 -17.63 -25.60
CA THR A 254 9.19 -17.91 -25.97
C THR A 254 9.35 -19.36 -26.45
N GLY A 255 8.78 -20.32 -25.72
CA GLY A 255 8.77 -21.72 -26.12
C GLY A 255 8.15 -21.96 -27.52
N LYS A 256 7.05 -21.26 -27.85
CA LYS A 256 6.47 -21.32 -29.19
C LYS A 256 7.39 -20.77 -30.29
N ILE A 257 8.11 -19.67 -29.99
CA ILE A 257 9.07 -19.07 -30.94
C ILE A 257 10.24 -20.02 -31.17
N VAL A 258 10.84 -20.54 -30.08
CA VAL A 258 11.93 -21.53 -30.16
C VAL A 258 11.49 -22.78 -30.92
N HIS A 259 10.30 -23.30 -30.63
CA HIS A 259 9.76 -24.46 -31.36
C HIS A 259 9.61 -24.20 -32.86
N ARG A 260 9.08 -23.03 -33.26
CA ARG A 260 9.00 -22.66 -34.70
C ARG A 260 10.38 -22.58 -35.33
N LEU A 261 11.36 -21.97 -34.64
CA LEU A 261 12.73 -21.89 -35.12
C LEU A 261 13.36 -23.28 -35.29
N THR A 262 13.15 -24.19 -34.33
CA THR A 262 13.60 -25.57 -34.37
C THR A 262 12.99 -26.32 -35.57
N LEU A 263 11.68 -26.16 -35.84
CA LEU A 263 11.02 -26.76 -37.00
C LEU A 263 11.67 -26.31 -38.31
N VAL A 264 11.88 -25.00 -38.47
CA VAL A 264 12.54 -24.46 -39.67
C VAL A 264 13.96 -25.01 -39.77
N SER A 265 14.76 -24.92 -38.72
CA SER A 265 16.14 -25.40 -38.73
C SER A 265 16.26 -26.89 -39.00
N SER A 266 15.37 -27.73 -38.47
CA SER A 266 15.36 -29.17 -38.65
C SER A 266 15.07 -29.58 -40.09
N VAL A 267 14.35 -28.75 -40.85
CA VAL A 267 14.13 -28.97 -42.29
C VAL A 267 15.30 -28.46 -43.13
N PHE A 268 15.77 -27.22 -42.83
CA PHE A 268 16.79 -26.58 -43.66
C PHE A 268 18.20 -27.15 -43.47
N LEU A 269 18.56 -27.63 -42.27
CA LEU A 269 19.91 -28.12 -42.00
C LEU A 269 20.28 -29.36 -42.83
N PRO A 270 19.47 -30.45 -42.92
CA PRO A 270 19.77 -31.58 -43.78
C PRO A 270 19.69 -31.23 -45.27
N LEU A 271 18.81 -30.29 -45.68
CA LEU A 271 18.76 -29.81 -47.06
C LEU A 271 20.05 -29.09 -47.45
N ASN A 272 20.51 -28.16 -46.63
CA ASN A 272 21.74 -27.43 -46.86
C ASN A 272 22.95 -28.36 -46.88
N PHE A 273 23.01 -29.35 -45.99
CA PHE A 273 24.06 -30.35 -45.99
C PHE A 273 24.06 -31.16 -47.33
N THR A 274 22.91 -31.63 -47.76
CA THR A 274 22.79 -32.37 -49.00
C THR A 274 23.20 -31.52 -50.20
N ALA A 275 22.69 -30.28 -50.29
CA ALA A 275 23.04 -29.37 -51.39
C ALA A 275 24.55 -29.01 -51.38
N ALA A 276 25.15 -28.83 -50.18
CA ALA A 276 26.57 -28.56 -50.06
C ALA A 276 27.43 -29.72 -50.53
N VAL A 277 27.08 -30.99 -50.21
CA VAL A 277 27.79 -32.17 -50.68
C VAL A 277 27.77 -32.28 -52.24
N TYR A 278 26.61 -32.01 -52.84
CA TYR A 278 26.52 -32.00 -54.31
C TYR A 278 27.16 -30.75 -54.95
N GLY A 279 27.45 -29.72 -54.20
CA GLY A 279 28.20 -28.56 -54.66
C GLY A 279 29.71 -28.64 -54.46
N MET A 280 30.22 -29.75 -53.91
CA MET A 280 31.67 -29.96 -53.72
C MET A 280 32.29 -30.47 -55.05
N ASN A 281 33.52 -30.01 -55.32
CA ASN A 281 34.29 -30.42 -56.51
C ASN A 281 35.15 -31.66 -56.21
N PHE A 282 34.52 -32.82 -56.11
CA PHE A 282 35.26 -34.11 -56.07
C PHE A 282 35.54 -34.61 -57.44
N ASP A 283 36.75 -35.19 -57.72
CA ASP A 283 37.15 -35.69 -58.97
C ASP A 283 36.35 -36.95 -59.42
N ASN A 284 35.70 -37.62 -58.46
CA ASN A 284 34.97 -38.86 -58.74
C ASN A 284 33.59 -38.85 -58.05
N MET A 285 32.58 -38.23 -58.69
CA MET A 285 31.18 -38.24 -58.30
C MET A 285 30.32 -38.92 -59.33
N PRO A 286 30.11 -40.25 -59.27
CA PRO A 286 29.35 -41.00 -60.29
C PRO A 286 27.90 -40.53 -60.42
N GLU A 287 27.31 -39.94 -59.38
CA GLU A 287 25.94 -39.42 -59.35
C GLU A 287 25.76 -38.20 -60.26
N LEU A 288 26.80 -37.41 -60.51
CA LEU A 288 26.74 -36.21 -61.36
C LEU A 288 26.75 -36.58 -62.85
N SER A 289 27.32 -37.73 -63.20
CA SER A 289 27.35 -38.24 -64.58
C SER A 289 26.09 -39.05 -64.94
N TRP A 290 25.22 -39.37 -64.00
CA TRP A 290 24.02 -40.16 -64.21
C TRP A 290 22.88 -39.32 -64.79
N LYS A 291 22.30 -39.78 -65.94
CA LYS A 291 21.24 -39.06 -66.67
C LYS A 291 20.02 -38.67 -65.78
N TYR A 292 19.73 -39.47 -64.78
CA TYR A 292 18.62 -39.22 -63.84
C TYR A 292 19.08 -38.67 -62.49
N GLY A 293 20.32 -38.28 -62.31
CA GLY A 293 20.86 -37.77 -61.04
C GLY A 293 20.12 -36.53 -60.50
N TYR A 294 19.83 -35.55 -61.36
CA TYR A 294 19.12 -34.36 -61.01
C TYR A 294 17.66 -34.61 -60.56
N PRO A 295 16.82 -35.36 -61.30
CA PRO A 295 15.50 -35.74 -60.79
C PRO A 295 15.55 -36.60 -59.54
N ALA A 296 16.52 -37.49 -59.37
CA ALA A 296 16.67 -38.27 -58.14
C ALA A 296 17.04 -37.45 -56.92
N PHE A 297 17.90 -36.43 -57.08
CA PHE A 297 18.22 -35.47 -56.04
C PHE A 297 16.97 -34.77 -55.56
N TRP A 298 16.11 -34.26 -56.45
CA TRP A 298 14.85 -33.58 -56.02
C TRP A 298 13.89 -34.56 -55.37
N LEU A 299 13.76 -35.78 -55.84
CA LEU A 299 12.92 -36.79 -55.21
C LEU A 299 13.40 -37.11 -53.78
N PHE A 300 14.73 -37.34 -53.63
CA PHE A 300 15.35 -37.55 -52.31
C PHE A 300 15.10 -36.37 -51.35
N THR A 301 15.30 -35.15 -51.81
CA THR A 301 15.09 -33.92 -51.08
C THR A 301 13.63 -33.80 -50.60
N ILE A 302 12.64 -34.06 -51.44
CA ILE A 302 11.23 -34.06 -51.09
C ILE A 302 10.93 -35.12 -50.02
N ILE A 303 11.44 -36.35 -50.21
CA ILE A 303 11.26 -37.44 -49.24
C ILE A 303 11.86 -37.04 -47.89
N LEU A 304 13.06 -36.47 -47.85
CA LEU A 304 13.75 -36.01 -46.66
C LEU A 304 12.91 -34.97 -45.89
N VAL A 305 12.36 -33.99 -46.61
CA VAL A 305 11.47 -32.96 -46.01
C VAL A 305 10.21 -33.60 -45.43
N VAL A 306 9.54 -34.47 -46.17
CA VAL A 306 8.31 -35.13 -45.72
C VAL A 306 8.56 -35.99 -44.48
N VAL A 307 9.63 -36.80 -44.49
CA VAL A 307 10.02 -37.63 -43.34
C VAL A 307 10.33 -36.77 -42.12
N THR A 308 11.10 -35.68 -42.28
CA THR A 308 11.43 -34.77 -41.21
C THR A 308 10.16 -34.13 -40.59
N ILE A 309 9.22 -33.68 -41.45
CA ILE A 309 7.94 -33.12 -40.98
C ILE A 309 7.10 -34.15 -40.22
N ILE A 310 7.05 -35.40 -40.71
CA ILE A 310 6.30 -36.48 -40.04
C ILE A 310 6.89 -36.78 -38.66
N LEU A 311 8.22 -36.91 -38.57
CA LEU A 311 8.93 -37.16 -37.31
C LEU A 311 8.69 -36.03 -36.28
N LEU A 312 8.78 -34.78 -36.72
CA LEU A 312 8.53 -33.61 -35.88
C LEU A 312 7.08 -33.53 -35.38
N ARG A 313 6.10 -33.84 -36.24
CA ARG A 313 4.69 -33.91 -35.85
C ARG A 313 4.41 -35.04 -34.85
N LYS A 314 5.11 -36.15 -34.93
CA LYS A 314 4.97 -37.27 -33.98
C LYS A 314 5.58 -36.91 -32.62
N SER A 315 6.75 -36.27 -32.61
CA SER A 315 7.42 -35.82 -31.38
C SER A 315 6.65 -34.68 -30.65
N SER A 316 5.90 -33.86 -31.38
CA SER A 316 5.07 -32.78 -30.83
C SER A 316 3.77 -33.25 -30.17
N LYS A 317 3.42 -34.54 -30.28
CA LYS A 317 2.19 -35.11 -29.69
C LYS A 317 2.45 -35.92 -28.40
N THR A 318 3.70 -36.13 -28.05
CA THR A 318 4.15 -36.73 -26.80
C THR A 318 4.61 -35.64 -25.85
#